data_8c5019174ec9ffa368297b902bbfc3d1
#
_entry.id   8c5019174ec9ffa368297b902bbfc3d1
#
_cell.length_a   1.000
_cell.length_b   1.000
_cell.length_c   1.000
_cell.angle_alpha   90.00
_cell.angle_beta   90.00
_cell.angle_gamma   90.00
#
_symmetry.space_group_name_H-M   'P 1'
#
loop_
_entity.id
_entity.type
_entity.pdbx_description
1 polymer ?
#
loop_
_entity_poly.entity_id
_entity_poly.type
_entity_poly.pdbx_seq_one_letter_code
_entity_poly.pdbx_strand_id
1 'polypeptide(L)'
;MMLLKTTLIIALGGALGSVARFMLSKLISESSTTSFPLSTLVVNVLGCLIIGFVYALFDNKENASVALKQFLAIGFCGGFTTFSTFSNESFNLYQLQHFTQLALYITASVVLGFFAI
;
A
#
# COMPACT_ATOMS: atom_id res chain seq x y z
N MET A 1 -1.68 28.57 -6.99
CA MET A 1 -0.83 28.54 -5.79
C MET A 1 -1.18 27.36 -4.89
N MET A 2 -2.46 27.22 -4.49
CA MET A 2 -2.89 26.10 -3.65
C MET A 2 -2.70 24.75 -4.32
N LEU A 3 -2.99 24.65 -5.63
CA LEU A 3 -2.82 23.39 -6.36
C LEU A 3 -1.36 22.97 -6.42
N LEU A 4 -0.46 23.91 -6.64
CA LEU A 4 0.97 23.62 -6.67
C LEU A 4 1.48 23.13 -5.31
N LYS A 5 1.08 23.82 -4.25
CA LYS A 5 1.45 23.42 -2.87
C LYS A 5 0.95 22.01 -2.55
N THR A 6 -0.31 21.73 -2.87
CA THR A 6 -0.90 20.40 -2.66
C THR A 6 -0.17 19.34 -3.46
N THR A 7 0.15 19.63 -4.72
CA THR A 7 0.88 18.70 -5.59
C THR A 7 2.24 18.37 -5.01
N LEU A 8 2.98 19.37 -4.51
CA LEU A 8 4.30 19.15 -3.92
C LEU A 8 4.22 18.34 -2.64
N ILE A 9 3.21 18.58 -1.82
CA ILE A 9 3.00 17.81 -0.57
C ILE A 9 2.72 16.34 -0.89
N ILE A 10 1.85 16.08 -1.85
CA ILE A 10 1.52 14.72 -2.28
C ILE A 10 2.75 14.05 -2.92
N ALA A 11 3.50 14.79 -3.74
CA ALA A 11 4.71 14.26 -4.36
C ALA A 11 5.75 13.84 -3.33
N LEU A 12 5.94 14.65 -2.29
CA LEU A 12 6.87 14.31 -1.21
C LEU A 12 6.40 13.08 -0.44
N GLY A 13 5.11 13.02 -0.10
CA GLY A 13 4.52 11.85 0.54
C GLY A 13 4.68 10.59 -0.30
N GLY A 14 4.39 10.71 -1.60
CA GLY A 14 4.52 9.61 -2.54
C GLY A 14 5.95 9.11 -2.68
N ALA A 15 6.92 10.02 -2.71
CA ALA A 15 8.32 9.66 -2.75
C ALA A 15 8.71 8.86 -1.50
N LEU A 16 8.32 9.32 -0.31
CA LEU A 16 8.59 8.61 0.94
C LEU A 16 7.88 7.26 0.98
N GLY A 17 6.63 7.21 0.56
CA GLY A 17 5.86 5.96 0.51
C GLY A 17 6.47 4.94 -0.44
N SER A 18 6.87 5.37 -1.63
CA SER A 18 7.48 4.48 -2.63
C SER A 18 8.81 3.92 -2.15
N VAL A 19 9.64 4.74 -1.52
CA VAL A 19 10.92 4.30 -0.96
C VAL A 19 10.68 3.33 0.21
N ALA A 20 9.73 3.66 1.10
CA ALA A 20 9.40 2.79 2.23
C ALA A 20 8.90 1.42 1.74
N ARG A 21 8.05 1.41 0.69
CA ARG A 21 7.57 0.17 0.09
C ARG A 21 8.73 -0.65 -0.47
N PHE A 22 9.62 -0.02 -1.21
CA PHE A 22 10.77 -0.70 -1.80
C PHE A 22 11.63 -1.35 -0.72
N MET A 23 11.95 -0.60 0.34
CA MET A 23 12.82 -1.10 1.40
C MET A 23 12.16 -2.23 2.18
N LEU A 24 10.89 -2.10 2.53
CA LEU A 24 10.15 -3.14 3.25
C LEU A 24 9.99 -4.40 2.39
N SER A 25 9.66 -4.22 1.12
CA SER A 25 9.52 -5.35 0.18
C SER A 25 10.84 -6.10 0.03
N LYS A 26 11.95 -5.38 -0.03
CA LYS A 26 13.26 -5.99 -0.13
C LYS A 26 13.60 -6.80 1.12
N LEU A 27 13.33 -6.24 2.30
CA LEU A 27 13.56 -6.94 3.57
C LEU A 27 12.76 -8.25 3.65
N ILE A 28 11.49 -8.20 3.29
CA ILE A 28 10.62 -9.38 3.35
C ILE A 28 11.05 -10.42 2.31
N SER A 29 11.37 -9.98 1.09
CA SER A 29 11.79 -10.88 0.02
C SER A 29 13.11 -11.58 0.34
N GLU A 30 14.05 -10.90 0.95
CA GLU A 30 15.33 -11.48 1.36
C GLU A 30 15.16 -12.50 2.50
N SER A 31 14.15 -12.30 3.34
CA SER A 31 13.86 -13.21 4.47
C SER A 31 13.00 -14.40 4.09
N SER A 32 12.39 -14.37 2.89
CA SER A 32 11.43 -15.39 2.47
C SER A 32 12.01 -16.21 1.30
N THR A 33 11.82 -17.53 1.38
CA THR A 33 12.21 -18.45 0.32
C THR A 33 11.02 -18.98 -0.49
N THR A 34 9.81 -18.53 -0.15
CA THR A 34 8.59 -18.97 -0.83
C THR A 34 8.36 -18.22 -2.13
N SER A 35 7.70 -18.87 -3.08
CA SER A 35 7.27 -18.23 -4.33
C SER A 35 6.02 -17.37 -4.15
N PHE A 36 5.36 -17.46 -2.98
CA PHE A 36 4.18 -16.65 -2.68
C PHE A 36 4.60 -15.18 -2.52
N PRO A 37 3.88 -14.23 -3.14
CA PRO A 37 4.24 -12.80 -3.08
C PRO A 37 3.89 -12.15 -1.74
N LEU A 38 4.57 -12.60 -0.69
CA LEU A 38 4.28 -12.17 0.68
C LEU A 38 4.59 -10.70 0.90
N SER A 39 5.67 -10.19 0.26
CA SER A 39 6.06 -8.79 0.48
C SER A 39 4.99 -7.81 0.01
N THR A 40 4.40 -8.03 -1.15
CA THR A 40 3.33 -7.17 -1.66
C THR A 40 2.07 -7.28 -0.82
N LEU A 41 1.74 -8.50 -0.38
CA LEU A 41 0.60 -8.71 0.52
C LEU A 41 0.77 -7.90 1.81
N VAL A 42 1.93 -8.01 2.46
CA VAL A 42 2.21 -7.29 3.71
C VAL A 42 2.17 -5.78 3.49
N VAL A 43 2.82 -5.30 2.43
CA VAL A 43 2.86 -3.87 2.11
C VAL A 43 1.44 -3.32 1.90
N ASN A 44 0.63 -4.00 1.11
CA ASN A 44 -0.71 -3.51 0.80
C ASN A 44 -1.64 -3.57 2.02
N VAL A 45 -1.56 -4.63 2.82
CA VAL A 45 -2.37 -4.75 4.05
C VAL A 45 -1.94 -3.70 5.06
N LEU A 46 -0.63 -3.51 5.23
CA LEU A 46 -0.10 -2.49 6.13
C LEU A 46 -0.51 -1.09 5.66
N GLY A 47 -0.48 -0.83 4.35
CA GLY A 47 -0.95 0.42 3.79
C GLY A 47 -2.44 0.66 4.05
N CYS A 48 -3.27 -0.37 3.96
CA CYS A 48 -4.68 -0.28 4.31
C CYS A 48 -4.87 0.06 5.79
N LEU A 49 -4.09 -0.56 6.65
CA LEU A 49 -4.13 -0.27 8.08
C LEU A 49 -3.76 1.20 8.36
N ILE A 50 -2.71 1.69 7.71
CA ILE A 50 -2.26 3.07 7.86
C ILE A 50 -3.31 4.04 7.37
N ILE A 51 -3.90 3.81 6.18
CA ILE A 51 -4.89 4.72 5.63
C ILE A 51 -6.17 4.75 6.47
N GLY A 52 -6.59 3.61 7.00
CA GLY A 52 -7.72 3.54 7.92
C GLY A 52 -7.47 4.33 9.19
N PHE A 53 -6.26 4.21 9.74
CA PHE A 53 -5.84 4.95 10.93
C PHE A 53 -5.81 6.46 10.66
N VAL A 54 -5.28 6.88 9.50
CA VAL A 54 -5.25 8.28 9.11
C VAL A 54 -6.67 8.87 9.01
N TYR A 55 -7.56 8.18 8.32
CA TYR A 55 -8.94 8.67 8.21
C TYR A 55 -9.64 8.70 9.56
N ALA A 56 -9.42 7.71 10.41
CA ALA A 56 -10.02 7.69 11.75
C ALA A 56 -9.56 8.88 12.60
N LEU A 57 -8.28 9.24 12.48
CA LEU A 57 -7.74 10.38 13.24
C LEU A 57 -8.20 11.74 12.71
N PHE A 58 -8.32 11.87 11.38
CA PHE A 58 -8.52 13.19 10.77
C PHE A 58 -9.97 13.50 10.42
N ASP A 59 -10.80 12.50 10.14
CA ASP A 59 -12.18 12.75 9.71
C ASP A 59 -13.08 13.29 10.84
N ASN A 60 -12.75 13.00 12.09
CA ASN A 60 -13.54 13.42 13.25
C ASN A 60 -13.03 14.71 13.90
N LYS A 61 -12.03 15.38 13.31
CA LYS A 61 -11.44 16.59 13.89
C LYS A 61 -11.63 17.77 12.96
N GLU A 62 -12.34 18.78 13.44
CA GLU A 62 -12.59 20.00 12.65
C GLU A 62 -11.31 20.79 12.36
N ASN A 63 -10.32 20.69 13.24
CA ASN A 63 -9.06 21.43 13.13
C ASN A 63 -7.92 20.61 12.56
N ALA A 64 -8.23 19.45 11.96
CA ALA A 64 -7.18 18.61 11.38
C ALA A 64 -6.58 19.26 10.14
N SER A 65 -5.26 19.15 10.02
CA SER A 65 -4.54 19.69 8.87
C SER A 65 -4.92 18.93 7.60
N VAL A 66 -5.51 19.63 6.64
CA VAL A 66 -5.82 19.05 5.33
C VAL A 66 -4.52 18.65 4.61
N ALA A 67 -3.48 19.47 4.73
CA ALA A 67 -2.19 19.18 4.12
C ALA A 67 -1.57 17.89 4.65
N LEU A 68 -1.64 17.68 5.96
CA LEU A 68 -1.10 16.46 6.57
C LEU A 68 -1.88 15.24 6.17
N LYS A 69 -3.21 15.34 6.09
CA LYS A 69 -4.06 14.24 5.64
C LYS A 69 -3.74 13.87 4.20
N GLN A 70 -3.59 14.87 3.33
CA GLN A 70 -3.22 14.64 1.92
C GLN A 70 -1.84 14.02 1.79
N PHE A 71 -0.88 14.49 2.59
CA PHE A 71 0.47 13.93 2.60
C PHE A 71 0.45 12.46 2.99
N LEU A 72 -0.27 12.12 4.05
CA LEU A 72 -0.29 10.74 4.57
C LEU A 72 -1.16 9.81 3.74
N ALA A 73 -2.38 10.23 3.40
CA ALA A 73 -3.32 9.33 2.73
C ALA A 73 -3.05 9.24 1.22
N ILE A 74 -3.05 10.37 0.53
CA ILE A 74 -2.89 10.36 -0.93
C ILE A 74 -1.42 10.14 -1.29
N GLY A 75 -0.53 10.85 -0.62
CA GLY A 75 0.90 10.79 -0.91
C GLY A 75 1.53 9.50 -0.41
N PHE A 76 1.68 9.39 0.91
CA PHE A 76 2.43 8.27 1.50
C PHE A 76 1.75 6.92 1.22
N CYS A 77 0.49 6.76 1.58
CA CYS A 77 -0.20 5.49 1.37
C CYS A 77 -0.37 5.18 -0.10
N GLY A 78 -0.61 6.20 -0.94
CA GLY A 78 -0.70 6.02 -2.38
C GLY A 78 0.59 5.51 -3.01
N GLY A 79 1.75 5.99 -2.54
CA GLY A 79 3.05 5.51 -2.99
C GLY A 79 3.47 4.19 -2.34
N PHE A 80 3.03 3.96 -1.11
CA PHE A 80 3.39 2.77 -0.35
C PHE A 80 2.67 1.51 -0.85
N THR A 81 1.39 1.63 -1.22
CA THR A 81 0.60 0.51 -1.74
C THR A 81 0.76 0.38 -3.25
N THR A 82 0.47 -0.80 -3.80
CA THR A 82 0.63 -1.02 -5.24
C THR A 82 -0.36 -2.04 -5.78
N PHE A 83 -1.20 -1.58 -6.69
CA PHE A 83 -2.09 -2.47 -7.43
C PHE A 83 -1.37 -3.10 -8.64
N SER A 84 -0.48 -2.35 -9.28
CA SER A 84 0.20 -2.85 -10.48
C SER A 84 1.11 -4.04 -10.19
N THR A 85 1.87 -3.99 -9.09
CA THR A 85 2.69 -5.12 -8.67
C THR A 85 1.82 -6.31 -8.28
N PHE A 86 0.74 -6.06 -7.57
CA PHE A 86 -0.23 -7.10 -7.21
C PHE A 86 -0.78 -7.80 -8.45
N SER A 87 -1.18 -7.03 -9.46
CA SER A 87 -1.70 -7.58 -10.71
C SER A 87 -0.65 -8.38 -11.46
N ASN A 88 0.57 -7.87 -11.54
CA ASN A 88 1.66 -8.54 -12.23
C ASN A 88 2.04 -9.86 -11.55
N GLU A 89 2.11 -9.87 -10.23
CA GLU A 89 2.43 -11.07 -9.47
C GLU A 89 1.31 -12.11 -9.57
N SER A 90 0.06 -11.65 -9.58
CA SER A 90 -1.08 -12.55 -9.81
C SER A 90 -1.01 -13.19 -11.18
N PHE A 91 -0.66 -12.42 -12.20
CA PHE A 91 -0.49 -12.94 -13.56
C PHE A 91 0.66 -13.95 -13.62
N ASN A 92 1.75 -13.69 -12.92
CA ASN A 92 2.88 -14.63 -12.86
C ASN A 92 2.47 -15.97 -12.21
N LEU A 93 1.69 -15.92 -11.14
CA LEU A 93 1.18 -17.13 -10.50
C LEU A 93 0.25 -17.90 -11.44
N TYR A 94 -0.54 -17.19 -12.23
CA TYR A 94 -1.40 -17.80 -13.22
C TYR A 94 -0.57 -18.51 -14.30
N GLN A 95 0.47 -17.84 -14.83
CA GLN A 95 1.33 -18.42 -15.86
C GLN A 95 2.08 -19.66 -15.36
N LEU A 96 2.49 -19.66 -14.09
CA LEU A 96 3.17 -20.79 -13.48
C LEU A 96 2.19 -21.88 -13.04
N GLN A 97 0.88 -21.70 -13.27
CA GLN A 97 -0.17 -22.63 -12.88
C GLN A 97 -0.24 -22.88 -11.36
N HIS A 98 0.21 -21.91 -10.57
CA HIS A 98 0.09 -21.95 -9.10
C HIS A 98 -1.27 -21.41 -8.69
N PHE A 99 -2.34 -22.12 -9.06
CA PHE A 99 -3.71 -21.62 -8.91
C PHE A 99 -4.15 -21.51 -7.46
N THR A 100 -3.69 -22.41 -6.58
CA THR A 100 -4.01 -22.34 -5.16
C THR A 100 -3.38 -21.07 -4.54
N GLN A 101 -2.12 -20.81 -4.85
CA GLN A 101 -1.44 -19.61 -4.39
C GLN A 101 -2.08 -18.35 -4.94
N LEU A 102 -2.49 -18.38 -6.21
CA LEU A 102 -3.18 -17.26 -6.85
C LEU A 102 -4.49 -16.94 -6.12
N ALA A 103 -5.31 -17.96 -5.86
CA ALA A 103 -6.58 -17.79 -5.16
C ALA A 103 -6.37 -17.25 -3.74
N LEU A 104 -5.39 -17.81 -3.02
CA LEU A 104 -5.05 -17.34 -1.67
C LEU A 104 -4.53 -15.91 -1.68
N TYR A 105 -3.69 -15.56 -2.64
CA TYR A 105 -3.11 -14.22 -2.73
C TYR A 105 -4.18 -13.17 -2.98
N ILE A 106 -5.05 -13.39 -3.97
CA ILE A 106 -6.12 -12.44 -4.28
C ILE A 106 -7.10 -12.34 -3.10
N THR A 107 -7.54 -13.47 -2.56
CA THR A 107 -8.49 -13.51 -1.45
C THR A 107 -7.92 -12.84 -0.21
N ALA A 108 -6.70 -13.20 0.18
CA ALA A 108 -6.05 -12.61 1.35
C ALA A 108 -5.84 -11.11 1.17
N SER A 109 -5.43 -10.67 -0.02
CA SER A 109 -5.21 -9.26 -0.30
C SER A 109 -6.50 -8.45 -0.12
N VAL A 110 -7.61 -8.92 -0.69
CA VAL A 110 -8.89 -8.21 -0.61
C VAL A 110 -9.46 -8.27 0.80
N VAL A 111 -9.51 -9.46 1.40
CA VAL A 111 -10.14 -9.65 2.72
C VAL A 111 -9.34 -8.96 3.81
N LEU A 112 -8.03 -9.21 3.86
CA LEU A 112 -7.19 -8.62 4.90
C LEU A 112 -7.07 -7.11 4.73
N GLY A 113 -7.01 -6.64 3.49
CA GLY A 113 -6.99 -5.20 3.22
C GLY A 113 -8.27 -4.52 3.69
N PHE A 114 -9.42 -5.10 3.37
CA PHE A 114 -10.72 -4.55 3.79
C PHE A 114 -10.84 -4.49 5.30
N PHE A 115 -10.47 -5.56 6.00
CA PHE A 115 -10.59 -5.60 7.45
C PHE A 115 -9.49 -4.80 8.16
N ALA A 116 -8.36 -4.55 7.51
CA ALA A 116 -7.30 -3.73 8.09
C ALA A 116 -7.71 -2.25 8.18
N ILE A 117 -8.55 -1.79 7.25
CA ILE A 117 -9.08 -0.44 7.32
C ILE A 117 -10.08 -0.34 8.46
#